data_3fce4ec20c29742a9cf23f8e2c188227
#
_entry.id   3fce4ec20c29742a9cf23f8e2c188227
#
_cell.length_a   1.000
_cell.length_b   1.000
_cell.length_c   1.000
_cell.angle_alpha   90.00
_cell.angle_beta   90.00
_cell.angle_gamma   90.00
#
_symmetry.space_group_name_H-M   'P 1'
#
loop_
_entity.id
_entity.type
_entity.pdbx_description
1 polymer ?
#
loop_
_entity_poly.entity_id
_entity_poly.type
_entity_poly.pdbx_seq_one_letter_code
_entity_poly.pdbx_strand_id
1 'polypeptide(L)'
;MNALLSVSDKTGLIELAQALAACGVNLISTGGSAKALRDHGIPVKEVSELTHFPEMLDGRVKTLHPVVHAGLLAKGEDALHMQTIKEHGIERIDILVVNLYPFEQTVAKPNCSLEDAIEQIDIGGPAMVRSAAKNWKDVAVLTDPSQYEAFLSEFTPHQSLSQKTHFALSVAAFNRIAQYDAAIANYLSSFTEGDQKAQFPAQLNQCFVKVQDLRYGENPHQEAAFYKELHPKSGTLVTSTQLQGKELSYNNIADADAAWECVKSFDAPACVIVKHANPCGVAIAQDALHAYQKAFKTDPTSAFGGIIALNREVGEDLARQLMNQFMEVLMAPSYTPAALQVLATKPNVRVLEIKLDPMVLNGGDLDAVGRNQWDFKRIGSGLLLQTSDHLPIHEAQLKVVTKLAPTPEQIRDLLFAWRVATYVKSNAIVSVSYTHLTLPTNREV
;
A
#
# COMPACT_ATOMS: atom_id res chain seq x y z
N MET A 1 -23.80 9.80 27.78
CA MET A 1 -22.89 9.83 26.61
C MET A 1 -23.70 9.73 25.33
N ASN A 2 -23.30 10.44 24.28
CA ASN A 2 -23.94 10.42 22.99
C ASN A 2 -22.95 10.00 21.91
N ALA A 3 -23.37 9.10 21.03
CA ALA A 3 -22.59 8.67 19.86
C ALA A 3 -23.31 9.06 18.56
N LEU A 4 -22.59 9.76 17.67
CA LEU A 4 -23.09 10.08 16.33
C LEU A 4 -22.49 9.10 15.32
N LEU A 5 -23.36 8.33 14.65
CA LEU A 5 -22.98 7.32 13.67
C LEU A 5 -23.47 7.73 12.27
N SER A 6 -22.55 7.96 11.36
CA SER A 6 -22.85 8.35 9.96
C SER A 6 -21.88 7.63 9.03
N VAL A 7 -22.25 6.45 8.57
CA VAL A 7 -21.35 5.57 7.82
C VAL A 7 -21.90 5.25 6.42
N SER A 8 -21.03 5.30 5.44
CA SER A 8 -21.28 4.84 4.07
C SER A 8 -21.18 3.31 4.00
N ASP A 9 -20.04 2.76 4.43
CA ASP A 9 -19.84 1.32 4.66
C ASP A 9 -20.41 0.92 6.01
N LYS A 10 -21.36 -0.02 6.01
CA LYS A 10 -22.09 -0.48 7.20
C LYS A 10 -21.49 -1.74 7.84
N THR A 11 -20.29 -2.14 7.41
CA THR A 11 -19.57 -3.29 8.00
C THR A 11 -19.38 -3.06 9.51
N GLY A 12 -19.84 -4.01 10.32
CA GLY A 12 -19.71 -3.98 11.79
C GLY A 12 -20.53 -2.90 12.51
N LEU A 13 -21.37 -2.13 11.77
CA LEU A 13 -22.17 -1.04 12.36
C LEU A 13 -23.17 -1.54 13.40
N ILE A 14 -23.84 -2.65 13.13
CA ILE A 14 -24.90 -3.18 13.99
C ILE A 14 -24.31 -3.67 15.31
N GLU A 15 -23.25 -4.44 15.26
CA GLU A 15 -22.54 -4.98 16.42
C GLU A 15 -22.00 -3.84 17.30
N LEU A 16 -21.38 -2.83 16.66
CA LEU A 16 -20.88 -1.64 17.35
C LEU A 16 -22.04 -0.89 18.06
N ALA A 17 -23.12 -0.64 17.35
CA ALA A 17 -24.26 0.10 17.89
C ALA A 17 -24.96 -0.65 19.04
N GLN A 18 -25.10 -1.99 18.93
CA GLN A 18 -25.64 -2.83 20.00
C GLN A 18 -24.76 -2.77 21.25
N ALA A 19 -23.45 -2.86 21.10
CA ALA A 19 -22.52 -2.77 22.21
C ALA A 19 -22.57 -1.38 22.89
N LEU A 20 -22.61 -0.29 22.12
CA LEU A 20 -22.76 1.07 22.64
C LEU A 20 -24.09 1.25 23.39
N ALA A 21 -25.21 0.79 22.82
CA ALA A 21 -26.53 0.85 23.44
C ALA A 21 -26.57 0.04 24.74
N ALA A 22 -25.95 -1.14 24.78
CA ALA A 22 -25.83 -1.94 26.01
C ALA A 22 -25.02 -1.24 27.11
N CYS A 23 -24.08 -0.36 26.74
CA CYS A 23 -23.36 0.51 27.66
C CYS A 23 -24.15 1.79 28.07
N GLY A 24 -25.41 1.94 27.61
CA GLY A 24 -26.23 3.12 27.93
C GLY A 24 -25.88 4.37 27.13
N VAL A 25 -25.18 4.23 26.00
CA VAL A 25 -24.86 5.35 25.10
C VAL A 25 -26.08 5.66 24.23
N ASN A 26 -26.48 6.92 24.16
CA ASN A 26 -27.55 7.38 23.27
C ASN A 26 -27.02 7.45 21.85
N LEU A 27 -27.71 6.81 20.90
CA LEU A 27 -27.30 6.77 19.51
C LEU A 27 -28.02 7.84 18.70
N ILE A 28 -27.22 8.59 17.93
CA ILE A 28 -27.67 9.59 16.98
C ILE A 28 -27.16 9.16 15.61
N SER A 29 -27.98 9.27 14.55
CA SER A 29 -27.55 8.83 13.23
C SER A 29 -28.23 9.58 12.10
N THR A 30 -27.75 9.35 10.86
CA THR A 30 -28.25 10.01 9.65
C THR A 30 -28.81 9.01 8.66
N GLY A 31 -29.89 9.36 7.97
CA GLY A 31 -30.39 8.72 6.75
C GLY A 31 -30.30 7.19 6.75
N GLY A 32 -29.49 6.64 5.81
CA GLY A 32 -29.36 5.20 5.64
C GLY A 32 -28.73 4.44 6.82
N SER A 33 -27.90 5.08 7.64
CA SER A 33 -27.37 4.48 8.87
C SER A 33 -28.44 4.39 9.94
N ALA A 34 -29.24 5.45 10.15
CA ALA A 34 -30.37 5.43 11.09
C ALA A 34 -31.41 4.38 10.71
N LYS A 35 -31.71 4.25 9.41
CA LYS A 35 -32.62 3.20 8.91
C LYS A 35 -32.07 1.81 9.23
N ALA A 36 -30.80 1.54 8.94
CA ALA A 36 -30.18 0.24 9.22
C ALA A 36 -30.25 -0.14 10.70
N LEU A 37 -30.03 0.82 11.61
CA LEU A 37 -30.13 0.60 13.05
C LEU A 37 -31.56 0.29 13.48
N ARG A 38 -32.57 1.04 13.00
CA ARG A 38 -33.99 0.81 13.31
C ARG A 38 -34.50 -0.54 12.79
N ASP A 39 -34.06 -0.91 11.58
CA ASP A 39 -34.44 -2.20 10.98
C ASP A 39 -33.96 -3.40 11.84
N HIS A 40 -32.92 -3.19 12.68
CA HIS A 40 -32.41 -4.16 13.65
C HIS A 40 -32.90 -3.92 15.08
N GLY A 41 -33.95 -3.08 15.27
CA GLY A 41 -34.54 -2.82 16.57
C GLY A 41 -33.69 -2.00 17.55
N ILE A 42 -32.68 -1.31 17.06
CA ILE A 42 -31.79 -0.47 17.88
C ILE A 42 -32.38 0.95 17.95
N PRO A 43 -32.67 1.46 19.15
CA PRO A 43 -33.16 2.83 19.33
C PRO A 43 -32.13 3.85 18.85
N VAL A 44 -32.54 4.75 17.98
CA VAL A 44 -31.67 5.78 17.43
C VAL A 44 -32.44 7.07 17.15
N LYS A 45 -31.89 8.21 17.54
CA LYS A 45 -32.39 9.55 17.25
C LYS A 45 -31.82 10.03 15.92
N GLU A 46 -32.60 10.67 15.08
CA GLU A 46 -32.08 11.27 13.85
C GLU A 46 -31.39 12.61 14.10
N VAL A 47 -30.39 12.94 13.27
CA VAL A 47 -29.71 14.24 13.36
C VAL A 47 -30.68 15.40 13.14
N SER A 48 -31.69 15.24 12.30
CA SER A 48 -32.75 16.25 12.11
C SER A 48 -33.56 16.53 13.38
N GLU A 49 -33.76 15.53 14.25
CA GLU A 49 -34.39 15.73 15.56
C GLU A 49 -33.44 16.45 16.55
N LEU A 50 -32.13 16.25 16.43
CA LEU A 50 -31.12 16.95 17.25
C LEU A 50 -30.97 18.41 16.81
N THR A 51 -30.94 18.66 15.51
CA THR A 51 -30.68 20.00 14.94
C THR A 51 -31.96 20.84 14.78
N HIS A 52 -33.13 20.20 14.86
CA HIS A 52 -34.42 20.77 14.47
C HIS A 52 -34.42 21.37 13.06
N PHE A 53 -33.60 20.78 12.18
CA PHE A 53 -33.42 21.24 10.81
C PHE A 53 -33.53 20.04 9.84
N PRO A 54 -34.33 20.15 8.78
CA PRO A 54 -34.49 19.04 7.83
C PRO A 54 -33.25 18.82 6.97
N GLU A 55 -33.08 17.59 6.52
CA GLU A 55 -32.13 17.28 5.43
C GLU A 55 -32.57 17.97 4.15
N MET A 56 -31.60 18.59 3.44
CA MET A 56 -31.88 19.40 2.24
C MET A 56 -30.90 19.07 1.14
N LEU A 57 -31.24 19.50 -0.10
CA LEU A 57 -30.43 19.38 -1.30
C LEU A 57 -30.01 17.92 -1.55
N ASP A 58 -31.00 17.03 -1.54
CA ASP A 58 -30.82 15.58 -1.75
C ASP A 58 -29.77 14.95 -0.81
N GLY A 59 -29.71 15.45 0.44
CA GLY A 59 -28.79 14.93 1.47
C GLY A 59 -27.41 15.59 1.52
N ARG A 60 -27.12 16.56 0.65
CA ARG A 60 -25.85 17.30 0.67
C ARG A 60 -25.68 18.14 1.93
N VAL A 61 -26.78 18.56 2.57
CA VAL A 61 -26.79 19.32 3.84
C VAL A 61 -27.64 18.58 4.87
N LYS A 62 -26.99 17.97 5.87
CA LYS A 62 -27.65 17.30 6.99
C LYS A 62 -26.87 17.39 8.30
N THR A 63 -25.55 17.31 8.26
CA THR A 63 -24.67 17.35 9.43
C THR A 63 -23.86 18.64 9.57
N LEU A 64 -23.85 19.49 8.51
CA LEU A 64 -23.23 20.80 8.54
C LEU A 64 -24.11 21.81 9.31
N HIS A 65 -24.19 21.63 10.60
CA HIS A 65 -25.06 22.44 11.46
C HIS A 65 -24.33 22.83 12.76
N PRO A 66 -24.44 24.07 13.25
CA PRO A 66 -23.77 24.53 14.48
C PRO A 66 -23.98 23.61 15.68
N VAL A 67 -25.17 23.04 15.85
CA VAL A 67 -25.50 22.12 16.95
C VAL A 67 -24.60 20.87 16.94
N VAL A 68 -24.38 20.26 15.76
CA VAL A 68 -23.51 19.08 15.62
C VAL A 68 -22.06 19.44 15.93
N HIS A 69 -21.55 20.52 15.32
CA HIS A 69 -20.16 20.91 15.50
C HIS A 69 -19.87 21.48 16.89
N ALA A 70 -20.81 22.18 17.52
CA ALA A 70 -20.67 22.62 18.91
C ALA A 70 -20.66 21.42 19.87
N GLY A 71 -21.51 20.41 19.63
CA GLY A 71 -21.52 19.16 20.40
C GLY A 71 -20.18 18.40 20.32
N LEU A 72 -19.50 18.41 19.15
CA LEU A 72 -18.20 17.79 18.93
C LEU A 72 -17.02 18.63 19.46
N LEU A 73 -17.12 19.97 19.46
CA LEU A 73 -16.00 20.86 19.75
C LEU A 73 -15.99 21.38 21.18
N ALA A 74 -17.08 21.22 21.94
CA ALA A 74 -17.16 21.69 23.33
C ALA A 74 -16.19 20.88 24.21
N LYS A 75 -15.27 21.61 24.88
CA LYS A 75 -14.32 21.01 25.80
C LYS A 75 -15.02 20.79 27.17
N GLY A 76 -15.00 19.54 27.65
CA GLY A 76 -15.68 19.15 28.89
C GLY A 76 -15.12 19.78 30.15
N GLU A 77 -13.83 20.09 30.14
CA GLU A 77 -13.13 20.77 31.27
C GLU A 77 -13.31 22.30 31.28
N ASP A 78 -13.84 22.88 30.18
CA ASP A 78 -14.02 24.34 30.05
C ASP A 78 -15.43 24.73 30.47
N ALA A 79 -15.54 25.38 31.65
CA ALA A 79 -16.81 25.79 32.24
C ALA A 79 -17.61 26.73 31.31
N LEU A 80 -16.93 27.62 30.55
CA LEU A 80 -17.59 28.55 29.67
C LEU A 80 -18.17 27.82 28.45
N HIS A 81 -17.43 26.85 27.87
CA HIS A 81 -17.94 26.02 26.81
C HIS A 81 -19.19 25.21 27.26
N MET A 82 -19.12 24.62 28.46
CA MET A 82 -20.22 23.83 29.00
C MET A 82 -21.45 24.68 29.31
N GLN A 83 -21.26 25.93 29.81
CA GLN A 83 -22.33 26.88 29.99
C GLN A 83 -22.95 27.27 28.64
N THR A 84 -22.14 27.63 27.66
CA THR A 84 -22.59 28.05 26.33
C THR A 84 -23.45 26.98 25.63
N ILE A 85 -22.99 25.72 25.57
CA ILE A 85 -23.77 24.66 24.93
C ILE A 85 -25.08 24.39 25.70
N LYS A 86 -25.07 24.49 27.03
CA LYS A 86 -26.28 24.33 27.84
C LYS A 86 -27.30 25.43 27.58
N GLU A 87 -26.86 26.70 27.49
CA GLU A 87 -27.73 27.84 27.16
C GLU A 87 -28.40 27.71 25.81
N HIS A 88 -27.74 27.06 24.85
CA HIS A 88 -28.28 26.77 23.51
C HIS A 88 -28.98 25.41 23.39
N GLY A 89 -29.14 24.67 24.49
CA GLY A 89 -29.78 23.34 24.48
C GLY A 89 -28.98 22.28 23.66
N ILE A 90 -27.68 22.45 23.53
CA ILE A 90 -26.82 21.56 22.73
C ILE A 90 -26.27 20.45 23.63
N GLU A 91 -26.47 19.20 23.21
CA GLU A 91 -25.89 18.03 23.84
C GLU A 91 -24.46 17.76 23.30
N ARG A 92 -23.53 17.34 24.19
CA ARG A 92 -22.22 16.88 23.76
C ARG A 92 -22.34 15.59 22.96
N ILE A 93 -21.43 15.43 22.01
CA ILE A 93 -21.19 14.19 21.28
C ILE A 93 -19.84 13.65 21.72
N ASP A 94 -19.83 12.51 22.38
CA ASP A 94 -18.66 11.92 23.02
C ASP A 94 -17.96 10.89 22.10
N ILE A 95 -18.71 10.30 21.18
CA ILE A 95 -18.22 9.31 20.21
C ILE A 95 -18.72 9.72 18.81
N LEU A 96 -17.82 9.74 17.85
CA LEU A 96 -18.12 9.95 16.44
C LEU A 96 -17.66 8.74 15.61
N VAL A 97 -18.58 8.16 14.85
CA VAL A 97 -18.29 7.06 13.93
C VAL A 97 -18.67 7.51 12.52
N VAL A 98 -17.69 7.75 11.68
CA VAL A 98 -17.89 8.24 10.30
C VAL A 98 -16.88 7.58 9.39
N ASN A 99 -17.35 6.77 8.42
CA ASN A 99 -16.56 6.47 7.24
C ASN A 99 -17.07 7.27 6.04
N LEU A 100 -16.13 7.71 5.21
CA LEU A 100 -16.41 8.64 4.12
C LEU A 100 -17.05 7.93 2.92
N TYR A 101 -17.62 8.70 2.01
CA TYR A 101 -18.10 8.17 0.73
C TYR A 101 -16.92 7.53 -0.04
N PRO A 102 -17.18 6.46 -0.82
CA PRO A 102 -16.13 5.65 -1.45
C PRO A 102 -15.58 6.30 -2.73
N PHE A 103 -15.06 7.52 -2.63
CA PHE A 103 -14.50 8.28 -3.75
C PHE A 103 -13.44 7.49 -4.51
N GLU A 104 -12.44 6.96 -3.79
CA GLU A 104 -11.31 6.22 -4.37
C GLU A 104 -11.79 4.99 -5.15
N GLN A 105 -12.78 4.28 -4.63
CA GLN A 105 -13.37 3.10 -5.29
C GLN A 105 -14.20 3.49 -6.52
N THR A 106 -14.85 4.66 -6.47
CA THR A 106 -15.67 5.15 -7.58
C THR A 106 -14.79 5.58 -8.76
N VAL A 107 -13.75 6.36 -8.51
CA VAL A 107 -12.85 6.83 -9.57
C VAL A 107 -11.95 5.73 -10.16
N ALA A 108 -11.82 4.59 -9.47
CA ALA A 108 -11.12 3.39 -9.96
C ALA A 108 -11.94 2.61 -11.00
N LYS A 109 -13.25 2.87 -11.14
CA LYS A 109 -14.09 2.20 -12.14
C LYS A 109 -13.75 2.70 -13.56
N PRO A 110 -13.63 1.81 -14.56
CA PRO A 110 -13.22 2.20 -15.92
C PRO A 110 -14.09 3.27 -16.58
N ASN A 111 -15.38 3.32 -16.24
CA ASN A 111 -16.38 4.21 -16.87
C ASN A 111 -16.87 5.30 -15.90
N CYS A 112 -16.09 5.68 -14.89
CA CYS A 112 -16.47 6.76 -13.98
C CYS A 112 -16.44 8.11 -14.71
N SER A 113 -17.59 8.80 -14.76
CA SER A 113 -17.65 10.16 -15.26
C SER A 113 -17.11 11.16 -14.23
N LEU A 114 -16.77 12.37 -14.67
CA LEU A 114 -16.37 13.44 -13.75
C LEU A 114 -17.53 13.80 -12.79
N GLU A 115 -18.75 13.82 -13.28
CA GLU A 115 -19.95 14.11 -12.50
C GLU A 115 -20.16 13.04 -11.41
N ASP A 116 -20.05 11.74 -11.75
CA ASP A 116 -20.14 10.66 -10.77
C ASP A 116 -19.08 10.77 -9.68
N ALA A 117 -17.86 11.15 -10.07
CA ALA A 117 -16.78 11.36 -9.12
C ALA A 117 -17.06 12.53 -8.17
N ILE A 118 -17.55 13.66 -8.69
CA ILE A 118 -17.89 14.85 -7.89
C ILE A 118 -19.00 14.54 -6.89
N GLU A 119 -20.04 13.77 -7.28
CA GLU A 119 -21.11 13.37 -6.37
C GLU A 119 -20.65 12.45 -5.22
N GLN A 120 -19.51 11.82 -5.36
CA GLN A 120 -18.90 11.01 -4.27
C GLN A 120 -17.95 11.80 -3.36
N ILE A 121 -17.86 13.13 -3.52
CA ILE A 121 -17.11 13.99 -2.60
C ILE A 121 -17.95 14.25 -1.36
N ASP A 122 -17.55 13.64 -0.23
CA ASP A 122 -18.17 13.87 1.07
C ASP A 122 -17.71 15.19 1.68
N ILE A 123 -18.65 16.05 2.05
CA ILE A 123 -18.37 17.35 2.70
C ILE A 123 -18.63 17.26 4.20
N GLY A 124 -19.78 16.69 4.61
CA GLY A 124 -20.20 16.64 6.00
C GLY A 124 -19.36 15.70 6.86
N GLY A 125 -19.01 14.53 6.31
CA GLY A 125 -18.16 13.55 6.99
C GLY A 125 -16.80 14.12 7.39
N PRO A 126 -16.00 14.63 6.44
CA PRO A 126 -14.72 15.26 6.75
C PRO A 126 -14.82 16.40 7.77
N ALA A 127 -15.86 17.25 7.67
CA ALA A 127 -16.07 18.35 8.61
C ALA A 127 -16.28 17.84 10.04
N MET A 128 -17.13 16.82 10.24
CA MET A 128 -17.36 16.20 11.55
C MET A 128 -16.11 15.51 12.09
N VAL A 129 -15.43 14.72 11.24
CA VAL A 129 -14.20 14.00 11.63
C VAL A 129 -13.14 14.98 12.10
N ARG A 130 -12.92 16.08 11.38
CA ARG A 130 -11.96 17.11 11.78
C ARG A 130 -12.33 17.81 13.09
N SER A 131 -13.63 18.06 13.33
CA SER A 131 -14.11 18.65 14.58
C SER A 131 -13.85 17.73 15.77
N ALA A 132 -14.22 16.46 15.67
CA ALA A 132 -14.01 15.45 16.69
C ALA A 132 -12.51 15.20 16.95
N ALA A 133 -11.72 15.02 15.90
CA ALA A 133 -10.27 14.79 16.01
C ALA A 133 -9.53 15.98 16.65
N LYS A 134 -9.96 17.22 16.38
CA LYS A 134 -9.42 18.41 17.07
C LYS A 134 -9.70 18.38 18.57
N ASN A 135 -10.87 17.90 18.96
CA ASN A 135 -11.29 17.78 20.38
C ASN A 135 -11.02 16.38 20.96
N TRP A 136 -9.91 15.77 20.59
CA TRP A 136 -9.57 14.37 20.86
C TRP A 136 -9.57 13.99 22.36
N LYS A 137 -9.39 14.93 23.27
CA LYS A 137 -9.45 14.66 24.71
C LYS A 137 -10.85 14.30 25.19
N ASP A 138 -11.85 14.80 24.50
CA ASP A 138 -13.26 14.68 24.87
C ASP A 138 -14.04 13.74 23.93
N VAL A 139 -13.60 13.57 22.70
CA VAL A 139 -14.34 12.83 21.66
C VAL A 139 -13.50 11.68 21.10
N ALA A 140 -14.04 10.47 21.14
CA ALA A 140 -13.49 9.33 20.41
C ALA A 140 -13.97 9.36 18.96
N VAL A 141 -13.06 9.32 17.98
CA VAL A 141 -13.40 9.39 16.57
C VAL A 141 -12.96 8.14 15.81
N LEU A 142 -13.91 7.39 15.26
CA LEU A 142 -13.67 6.17 14.48
C LEU A 142 -13.99 6.45 13.00
N THR A 143 -13.05 6.14 12.13
CA THR A 143 -13.15 6.44 10.68
C THR A 143 -13.11 5.20 9.81
N ASP A 144 -12.89 4.02 10.40
CA ASP A 144 -12.76 2.75 9.69
C ASP A 144 -13.32 1.59 10.54
N PRO A 145 -14.04 0.63 9.94
CA PRO A 145 -14.57 -0.55 10.65
C PRO A 145 -13.51 -1.38 11.38
N SER A 146 -12.26 -1.42 10.89
CA SER A 146 -11.16 -2.14 11.55
C SER A 146 -10.81 -1.61 12.95
N GLN A 147 -11.27 -0.41 13.30
CA GLN A 147 -11.05 0.19 14.62
C GLN A 147 -12.08 -0.26 15.67
N TYR A 148 -13.24 -0.84 15.24
CA TYR A 148 -14.36 -1.10 16.14
C TYR A 148 -14.05 -2.10 17.23
N GLU A 149 -13.39 -3.21 16.90
CA GLU A 149 -13.05 -4.25 17.86
C GLU A 149 -12.11 -3.75 18.97
N ALA A 150 -11.02 -3.08 18.57
CA ALA A 150 -10.05 -2.51 19.52
C ALA A 150 -10.69 -1.43 20.40
N PHE A 151 -11.54 -0.58 19.81
CA PHE A 151 -12.31 0.43 20.55
C PHE A 151 -13.23 -0.22 21.57
N LEU A 152 -14.06 -1.19 21.18
CA LEU A 152 -15.01 -1.88 22.06
C LEU A 152 -14.29 -2.64 23.18
N SER A 153 -13.17 -3.26 22.91
CA SER A 153 -12.41 -4.01 23.91
C SER A 153 -11.94 -3.13 25.08
N GLU A 154 -11.58 -1.88 24.81
CA GLU A 154 -11.19 -0.92 25.84
C GLU A 154 -12.39 -0.19 26.45
N PHE A 155 -13.37 0.22 25.62
CA PHE A 155 -14.49 1.04 26.02
C PHE A 155 -15.51 0.27 26.89
N THR A 156 -15.88 -0.94 26.51
CA THR A 156 -16.99 -1.68 27.12
C THR A 156 -16.81 -1.93 28.63
N PRO A 157 -15.63 -2.31 29.15
CA PRO A 157 -15.46 -2.57 30.57
C PRO A 157 -15.57 -1.34 31.47
N HIS A 158 -15.21 -0.16 30.95
CA HIS A 158 -15.04 1.05 31.77
C HIS A 158 -15.86 2.24 31.30
N GLN A 159 -16.55 2.11 30.15
CA GLN A 159 -17.23 3.21 29.46
C GLN A 159 -16.33 4.45 29.27
N SER A 160 -15.06 4.21 29.06
CA SER A 160 -14.04 5.23 28.87
C SER A 160 -12.85 4.68 28.09
N LEU A 161 -12.09 5.57 27.47
CA LEU A 161 -10.85 5.25 26.77
C LEU A 161 -9.67 5.94 27.43
N SER A 162 -8.49 5.38 27.29
CA SER A 162 -7.25 6.04 27.67
C SER A 162 -6.97 7.26 26.77
N GLN A 163 -6.26 8.24 27.31
CA GLN A 163 -5.82 9.39 26.50
C GLN A 163 -4.94 8.96 25.31
N LYS A 164 -4.18 7.87 25.48
CA LYS A 164 -3.36 7.30 24.40
C LYS A 164 -4.24 6.82 23.24
N THR A 165 -5.33 6.13 23.53
CA THR A 165 -6.27 5.66 22.50
C THR A 165 -7.01 6.81 21.85
N HIS A 166 -7.51 7.78 22.62
CA HIS A 166 -8.11 8.99 22.06
C HIS A 166 -7.16 9.72 21.09
N PHE A 167 -5.90 9.90 21.48
CA PHE A 167 -4.91 10.54 20.60
C PHE A 167 -4.60 9.72 19.36
N ALA A 168 -4.46 8.40 19.48
CA ALA A 168 -4.23 7.51 18.34
C ALA A 168 -5.38 7.55 17.33
N LEU A 169 -6.63 7.56 17.81
CA LEU A 169 -7.82 7.71 16.97
C LEU A 169 -7.85 9.08 16.27
N SER A 170 -7.47 10.15 16.95
CA SER A 170 -7.36 11.49 16.35
C SER A 170 -6.32 11.52 15.22
N VAL A 171 -5.14 10.92 15.43
CA VAL A 171 -4.11 10.81 14.40
C VAL A 171 -4.61 10.01 13.20
N ALA A 172 -5.27 8.87 13.43
CA ALA A 172 -5.86 8.05 12.37
C ALA A 172 -6.93 8.84 11.58
N ALA A 173 -7.76 9.61 12.26
CA ALA A 173 -8.79 10.44 11.66
C ALA A 173 -8.19 11.54 10.75
N PHE A 174 -7.19 12.28 11.20
CA PHE A 174 -6.51 13.27 10.37
C PHE A 174 -5.78 12.64 9.19
N ASN A 175 -5.16 11.47 9.37
CA ASN A 175 -4.53 10.74 8.27
C ASN A 175 -5.57 10.32 7.23
N ARG A 176 -6.75 9.80 7.66
CA ARG A 176 -7.83 9.43 6.73
C ARG A 176 -8.34 10.62 5.91
N ILE A 177 -8.50 11.78 6.54
CA ILE A 177 -8.91 13.01 5.83
C ILE A 177 -7.82 13.44 4.84
N ALA A 178 -6.56 13.46 5.24
CA ALA A 178 -5.46 13.83 4.34
C ALA A 178 -5.37 12.90 3.12
N GLN A 179 -5.58 11.60 3.30
CA GLN A 179 -5.61 10.61 2.22
C GLN A 179 -6.79 10.84 1.27
N TYR A 180 -7.97 11.11 1.83
CA TYR A 180 -9.18 11.38 1.08
C TYR A 180 -9.04 12.64 0.22
N ASP A 181 -8.60 13.75 0.83
CA ASP A 181 -8.38 15.02 0.13
C ASP A 181 -7.27 14.89 -0.94
N ALA A 182 -6.20 14.12 -0.64
CA ALA A 182 -5.14 13.83 -1.60
C ALA A 182 -5.65 13.06 -2.82
N ALA A 183 -6.52 12.06 -2.63
CA ALA A 183 -7.14 11.31 -3.72
C ALA A 183 -8.02 12.22 -4.61
N ILE A 184 -8.85 13.05 -3.99
CA ILE A 184 -9.68 14.04 -4.71
C ILE A 184 -8.80 15.02 -5.49
N ALA A 185 -7.80 15.60 -4.84
CA ALA A 185 -6.92 16.59 -5.46
C ALA A 185 -6.13 16.00 -6.64
N ASN A 186 -5.59 14.78 -6.50
CA ASN A 186 -4.91 14.09 -7.60
C ASN A 186 -5.85 13.83 -8.77
N TYR A 187 -7.06 13.34 -8.49
CA TYR A 187 -8.04 13.04 -9.54
C TYR A 187 -8.46 14.29 -10.27
N LEU A 188 -8.92 15.34 -9.57
CA LEU A 188 -9.41 16.56 -10.18
C LEU A 188 -8.30 17.33 -10.92
N SER A 189 -7.08 17.39 -10.35
CA SER A 189 -5.95 18.07 -11.01
C SER A 189 -5.34 17.30 -12.18
N SER A 190 -5.81 16.08 -12.45
CA SER A 190 -5.45 15.35 -13.66
C SER A 190 -6.24 15.78 -14.89
N PHE A 191 -7.37 16.47 -14.73
CA PHE A 191 -8.14 16.95 -15.87
C PHE A 191 -7.53 18.22 -16.47
N THR A 192 -7.49 18.26 -17.81
CA THR A 192 -7.09 19.40 -18.62
C THR A 192 -8.33 20.05 -19.27
N GLU A 193 -8.13 21.11 -20.04
CA GLU A 193 -9.21 21.70 -20.82
C GLU A 193 -9.84 20.65 -21.76
N GLY A 194 -11.18 20.55 -21.75
CA GLY A 194 -11.94 19.60 -22.58
C GLY A 194 -12.08 18.20 -21.97
N ASP A 195 -12.05 18.07 -20.66
CA ASP A 195 -12.27 16.82 -19.90
C ASP A 195 -11.30 15.65 -20.23
N GLN A 196 -10.15 15.97 -20.79
CA GLN A 196 -9.10 14.99 -21.04
C GLN A 196 -8.23 14.82 -19.81
N LYS A 197 -7.91 13.56 -19.47
CA LYS A 197 -6.99 13.26 -18.38
C LYS A 197 -5.53 13.35 -18.84
N ALA A 198 -4.75 14.17 -18.15
CA ALA A 198 -3.30 14.19 -18.30
C ALA A 198 -2.69 12.93 -17.65
N GLN A 199 -1.55 12.49 -18.19
CA GLN A 199 -0.76 11.40 -17.61
C GLN A 199 -0.27 11.69 -16.17
N PHE A 200 0.01 12.97 -15.89
CA PHE A 200 0.46 13.43 -14.58
C PHE A 200 -0.45 14.54 -14.08
N PRO A 201 -0.89 14.50 -12.80
CA PRO A 201 -1.72 15.55 -12.22
C PRO A 201 -0.93 16.87 -12.08
N ALA A 202 -1.62 18.00 -12.11
CA ALA A 202 -0.97 19.31 -11.89
C ALA A 202 -0.37 19.44 -10.48
N GLN A 203 -0.94 18.77 -9.49
CA GLN A 203 -0.40 18.64 -8.15
C GLN A 203 -0.36 17.16 -7.77
N LEU A 204 0.82 16.66 -7.41
CA LEU A 204 1.02 15.28 -6.98
C LEU A 204 0.97 15.19 -5.46
N ASN A 205 0.05 14.41 -4.93
CA ASN A 205 -0.07 14.08 -3.52
C ASN A 205 0.12 12.57 -3.34
N GLN A 206 1.07 12.19 -2.48
CA GLN A 206 1.39 10.79 -2.22
C GLN A 206 1.36 10.54 -0.70
N CYS A 207 0.64 9.52 -0.29
CA CYS A 207 0.54 9.12 1.10
C CYS A 207 1.21 7.78 1.32
N PHE A 208 2.16 7.73 2.25
CA PHE A 208 2.86 6.52 2.65
C PHE A 208 2.69 6.27 4.14
N VAL A 209 2.58 4.99 4.52
CA VAL A 209 2.49 4.54 5.91
C VAL A 209 3.82 3.92 6.32
N LYS A 210 4.36 4.35 7.46
CA LYS A 210 5.60 3.76 7.99
C LYS A 210 5.38 2.29 8.36
N VAL A 211 6.23 1.42 7.82
CA VAL A 211 6.26 -0.01 8.13
C VAL A 211 7.14 -0.27 9.35
N GLN A 212 8.37 0.29 9.33
CA GLN A 212 9.34 0.12 10.42
C GLN A 212 10.41 1.20 10.38
N ASP A 213 11.06 1.43 11.52
CA ASP A 213 12.32 2.15 11.58
C ASP A 213 13.46 1.21 11.19
N LEU A 214 14.41 1.70 10.41
CA LEU A 214 15.58 0.93 9.99
C LEU A 214 16.78 1.31 10.86
N ARG A 215 17.66 0.35 11.10
CA ARG A 215 18.80 0.55 11.99
C ARG A 215 19.75 1.67 11.53
N TYR A 216 19.88 1.87 10.22
CA TYR A 216 20.59 2.95 9.54
C TYR A 216 20.20 2.99 8.06
N GLY A 217 20.55 4.04 7.34
CA GLY A 217 20.31 4.21 5.91
C GLY A 217 21.31 3.45 5.03
N GLU A 218 21.63 4.00 3.86
CA GLU A 218 22.68 3.44 3.00
C GLU A 218 24.04 3.39 3.72
N ASN A 219 24.31 4.40 4.53
CA ASN A 219 25.53 4.50 5.34
C ASN A 219 25.17 4.50 6.84
N PRO A 220 26.12 4.05 7.72
CA PRO A 220 25.84 3.84 9.14
C PRO A 220 25.45 5.10 9.94
N HIS A 221 25.81 6.30 9.45
CA HIS A 221 25.50 7.56 10.10
C HIS A 221 24.13 8.15 9.73
N GLN A 222 23.42 7.53 8.79
CA GLN A 222 22.11 7.99 8.32
C GLN A 222 21.00 7.28 9.09
N GLU A 223 20.00 8.06 9.52
CA GLU A 223 18.74 7.51 10.01
C GLU A 223 17.84 7.14 8.84
N ALA A 224 17.05 6.08 8.99
CA ALA A 224 16.16 5.62 7.93
C ALA A 224 14.90 4.94 8.46
N ALA A 225 13.85 4.95 7.65
CA ALA A 225 12.62 4.22 7.90
C ALA A 225 12.07 3.67 6.57
N PHE A 226 11.35 2.57 6.65
CA PHE A 226 10.65 1.96 5.53
C PHE A 226 9.18 2.34 5.55
N TYR A 227 8.67 2.78 4.41
CA TYR A 227 7.28 3.16 4.19
C TYR A 227 6.69 2.33 3.05
N LYS A 228 5.37 2.14 3.09
CA LYS A 228 4.60 1.53 2.00
C LYS A 228 3.45 2.43 1.57
N GLU A 229 2.96 2.24 0.36
CA GLU A 229 1.72 2.85 -0.12
C GLU A 229 0.53 2.38 0.73
N LEU A 230 -0.56 3.13 0.71
CA LEU A 230 -1.80 2.78 1.42
C LEU A 230 -2.39 1.46 0.93
N HIS A 231 -2.38 1.26 -0.38
CA HIS A 231 -2.91 0.08 -1.06
C HIS A 231 -1.82 -0.53 -1.94
N PRO A 232 -0.80 -1.19 -1.32
CA PRO A 232 0.29 -1.76 -2.09
C PRO A 232 -0.24 -2.89 -2.98
N LYS A 233 0.25 -2.92 -4.21
CA LYS A 233 -0.11 -4.00 -5.14
C LYS A 233 0.44 -5.33 -4.64
N SER A 234 -0.36 -6.38 -4.79
CA SER A 234 0.08 -7.76 -4.53
C SER A 234 1.29 -8.12 -5.39
N GLY A 235 2.16 -8.99 -4.89
CA GLY A 235 3.36 -9.41 -5.61
C GLY A 235 4.50 -8.38 -5.61
N THR A 236 4.44 -7.35 -4.76
CA THR A 236 5.53 -6.39 -4.52
C THR A 236 6.30 -6.73 -3.25
N LEU A 237 7.53 -6.24 -3.13
CA LEU A 237 8.38 -6.48 -1.94
C LEU A 237 7.68 -6.06 -0.63
N VAL A 238 6.93 -4.97 -0.64
CA VAL A 238 6.23 -4.46 0.55
C VAL A 238 5.08 -5.35 1.02
N THR A 239 4.64 -6.32 0.18
CA THR A 239 3.63 -7.32 0.52
C THR A 239 4.23 -8.68 0.90
N SER A 240 5.55 -8.75 1.04
CA SER A 240 6.26 -9.97 1.43
C SER A 240 5.95 -10.39 2.86
N THR A 241 6.01 -11.70 3.09
CA THR A 241 6.04 -12.28 4.43
C THR A 241 7.46 -12.75 4.71
N GLN A 242 8.10 -12.23 5.74
CA GLN A 242 9.41 -12.72 6.17
C GLN A 242 9.23 -13.99 7.00
N LEU A 243 9.70 -15.13 6.48
CA LEU A 243 9.58 -16.44 7.11
C LEU A 243 10.73 -16.72 8.08
N GLN A 244 11.91 -16.11 7.85
CA GLN A 244 13.13 -16.34 8.64
C GLN A 244 14.07 -15.14 8.52
N GLY A 245 14.99 -15.04 9.47
CA GLY A 245 16.14 -14.14 9.42
C GLY A 245 16.01 -12.90 10.29
N LYS A 246 17.07 -12.08 10.26
CA LYS A 246 17.09 -10.78 10.93
C LYS A 246 16.23 -9.76 10.15
N GLU A 247 15.92 -8.63 10.79
CA GLU A 247 15.28 -7.51 10.11
C GLU A 247 16.05 -7.09 8.85
N LEU A 248 15.31 -6.65 7.85
CA LEU A 248 15.89 -6.12 6.61
C LEU A 248 16.57 -4.77 6.89
N SER A 249 17.75 -4.55 6.33
CA SER A 249 18.41 -3.24 6.30
C SER A 249 17.92 -2.42 5.11
N TYR A 250 18.24 -1.14 5.09
CA TYR A 250 17.99 -0.24 3.95
C TYR A 250 18.54 -0.85 2.64
N ASN A 251 19.81 -1.28 2.65
CA ASN A 251 20.43 -1.89 1.47
C ASN A 251 19.79 -3.23 1.09
N ASN A 252 19.38 -4.05 2.08
CA ASN A 252 18.64 -5.29 1.76
C ASN A 252 17.33 -5.01 1.05
N ILE A 253 16.57 -3.98 1.46
CA ILE A 253 15.31 -3.61 0.84
C ILE A 253 15.54 -3.11 -0.60
N ALA A 254 16.50 -2.21 -0.80
CA ALA A 254 16.82 -1.66 -2.11
C ALA A 254 17.30 -2.74 -3.11
N ASP A 255 18.20 -3.62 -2.67
CA ASP A 255 18.71 -4.70 -3.50
C ASP A 255 17.67 -5.78 -3.75
N ALA A 256 16.81 -6.07 -2.75
CA ALA A 256 15.71 -7.03 -2.86
C ALA A 256 14.66 -6.55 -3.86
N ASP A 257 14.29 -5.28 -3.84
CA ASP A 257 13.36 -4.70 -4.80
C ASP A 257 13.89 -4.80 -6.24
N ALA A 258 15.16 -4.44 -6.45
CA ALA A 258 15.80 -4.57 -7.76
C ALA A 258 15.83 -6.02 -8.27
N ALA A 259 16.12 -6.98 -7.40
CA ALA A 259 16.12 -8.40 -7.76
C ALA A 259 14.72 -8.93 -8.07
N TRP A 260 13.74 -8.54 -7.25
CA TRP A 260 12.36 -9.00 -7.39
C TRP A 260 11.69 -8.44 -8.64
N GLU A 261 11.84 -7.14 -8.91
CA GLU A 261 11.29 -6.52 -10.12
C GLU A 261 11.89 -7.12 -11.40
N CYS A 262 13.20 -7.43 -11.38
CA CYS A 262 13.84 -8.11 -12.50
C CYS A 262 13.31 -9.53 -12.69
N VAL A 263 13.24 -10.37 -11.64
CA VAL A 263 12.80 -11.77 -11.80
C VAL A 263 11.36 -11.93 -12.22
N LYS A 264 10.48 -11.01 -11.80
CA LYS A 264 9.08 -10.95 -12.23
C LYS A 264 8.90 -10.73 -13.74
N SER A 265 9.90 -10.21 -14.42
CA SER A 265 9.83 -9.95 -15.87
C SER A 265 9.92 -11.19 -16.72
N PHE A 266 10.19 -12.36 -16.14
CA PHE A 266 10.37 -13.62 -16.87
C PHE A 266 9.20 -14.57 -16.67
N ASP A 267 8.64 -15.08 -17.77
CA ASP A 267 7.58 -16.11 -17.76
C ASP A 267 8.15 -17.50 -17.47
N ALA A 268 9.35 -17.80 -18.00
CA ALA A 268 10.06 -19.04 -17.73
C ALA A 268 10.61 -19.06 -16.29
N PRO A 269 10.90 -20.25 -15.72
CA PRO A 269 11.62 -20.35 -14.46
C PRO A 269 12.93 -19.55 -14.50
N ALA A 270 13.07 -18.56 -13.63
CA ALA A 270 14.16 -17.60 -13.63
C ALA A 270 14.77 -17.44 -12.24
N CYS A 271 16.07 -17.10 -12.24
CA CYS A 271 16.81 -16.68 -11.07
C CYS A 271 17.55 -15.38 -11.36
N VAL A 272 17.47 -14.43 -10.44
CA VAL A 272 18.20 -13.16 -10.45
C VAL A 272 19.02 -13.05 -9.18
N ILE A 273 20.30 -12.74 -9.33
CA ILE A 273 21.23 -12.44 -8.23
C ILE A 273 21.63 -10.98 -8.36
N VAL A 274 21.38 -10.20 -7.31
CA VAL A 274 21.65 -8.76 -7.27
C VAL A 274 22.67 -8.45 -6.19
N LYS A 275 23.54 -7.50 -6.49
CA LYS A 275 24.44 -6.86 -5.53
C LYS A 275 24.58 -5.38 -5.87
N HIS A 276 24.40 -4.50 -4.86
CA HIS A 276 24.43 -3.04 -5.04
C HIS A 276 23.43 -2.54 -6.10
N ALA A 277 22.20 -3.03 -6.00
CA ALA A 277 21.07 -2.73 -6.87
C ALA A 277 21.33 -2.98 -8.38
N ASN A 278 22.30 -3.85 -8.72
CA ASN A 278 22.51 -4.30 -10.10
C ASN A 278 22.55 -5.82 -10.16
N PRO A 279 21.95 -6.44 -11.18
CA PRO A 279 22.08 -7.87 -11.43
C PRO A 279 23.52 -8.24 -11.74
N CYS A 280 24.09 -9.22 -11.02
CA CYS A 280 25.38 -9.83 -11.33
C CYS A 280 25.23 -11.25 -11.90
N GLY A 281 24.04 -11.82 -11.85
CA GLY A 281 23.71 -13.08 -12.49
C GLY A 281 22.21 -13.18 -12.75
N VAL A 282 21.81 -13.39 -14.00
CA VAL A 282 20.41 -13.63 -14.40
C VAL A 282 20.36 -14.83 -15.33
N ALA A 283 19.44 -15.75 -15.08
CA ALA A 283 19.24 -16.88 -15.97
C ALA A 283 17.80 -17.37 -15.98
N ILE A 284 17.40 -17.92 -17.12
CA ILE A 284 16.20 -18.73 -17.30
C ILE A 284 16.59 -20.18 -17.61
N ALA A 285 15.78 -21.13 -17.15
CA ALA A 285 16.00 -22.55 -17.40
C ALA A 285 14.68 -23.33 -17.36
N GLN A 286 14.76 -24.67 -17.46
CA GLN A 286 13.61 -25.56 -17.38
C GLN A 286 12.95 -25.59 -15.99
N ASP A 287 13.71 -25.28 -14.93
CA ASP A 287 13.27 -25.20 -13.56
C ASP A 287 14.11 -24.21 -12.74
N ALA A 288 13.69 -23.93 -11.49
CA ALA A 288 14.33 -22.98 -10.60
C ALA A 288 15.76 -23.37 -10.20
N LEU A 289 16.03 -24.67 -10.05
CA LEU A 289 17.34 -25.18 -9.68
C LEU A 289 18.39 -24.88 -10.77
N HIS A 290 18.05 -25.23 -12.02
CA HIS A 290 18.94 -24.98 -13.15
C HIS A 290 19.07 -23.48 -13.46
N ALA A 291 18.00 -22.70 -13.25
CA ALA A 291 18.07 -21.23 -13.37
C ALA A 291 19.06 -20.65 -12.37
N TYR A 292 19.01 -21.08 -11.09
CA TYR A 292 19.97 -20.67 -10.07
C TYR A 292 21.40 -21.07 -10.43
N GLN A 293 21.64 -22.32 -10.84
CA GLN A 293 22.97 -22.80 -11.21
C GLN A 293 23.61 -21.96 -12.33
N LYS A 294 22.83 -21.62 -13.37
CA LYS A 294 23.29 -20.78 -14.45
C LYS A 294 23.54 -19.34 -13.99
N ALA A 295 22.62 -18.74 -13.24
CA ALA A 295 22.79 -17.39 -12.71
C ALA A 295 24.00 -17.27 -11.80
N PHE A 296 24.24 -18.23 -10.93
CA PHE A 296 25.40 -18.27 -10.04
C PHE A 296 26.72 -18.42 -10.81
N LYS A 297 26.74 -19.24 -11.86
CA LYS A 297 27.92 -19.47 -12.70
C LYS A 297 28.40 -18.21 -13.43
N THR A 298 27.52 -17.22 -13.61
CA THR A 298 27.84 -15.97 -14.31
C THR A 298 28.95 -15.21 -13.60
N ASP A 299 28.81 -15.00 -12.29
CA ASP A 299 29.83 -14.34 -11.45
C ASP A 299 29.72 -14.85 -9.99
N PRO A 300 30.33 -15.99 -9.67
CA PRO A 300 30.30 -16.54 -8.32
C PRO A 300 30.92 -15.62 -7.27
N THR A 301 31.86 -14.77 -7.66
CA THR A 301 32.52 -13.83 -6.76
C THR A 301 31.59 -12.72 -6.34
N SER A 302 30.91 -12.09 -7.28
CA SER A 302 29.92 -11.04 -6.98
C SER A 302 28.65 -11.60 -6.34
N ALA A 303 28.28 -12.85 -6.62
CA ALA A 303 27.14 -13.52 -5.98
C ALA A 303 27.31 -13.74 -4.48
N PHE A 304 28.54 -13.74 -3.97
CA PHE A 304 28.80 -13.86 -2.54
C PHE A 304 28.23 -12.68 -1.74
N GLY A 305 27.32 -13.00 -0.79
CA GLY A 305 26.60 -11.98 -0.01
C GLY A 305 25.54 -11.23 -0.82
N GLY A 306 25.17 -11.70 -1.99
CA GLY A 306 24.13 -11.13 -2.82
C GLY A 306 22.72 -11.47 -2.35
N ILE A 307 21.76 -10.88 -3.03
CA ILE A 307 20.32 -11.11 -2.90
C ILE A 307 19.85 -12.01 -4.04
N ILE A 308 19.12 -13.05 -3.74
CA ILE A 308 18.65 -14.06 -4.71
C ILE A 308 17.13 -14.01 -4.81
N ALA A 309 16.62 -13.82 -6.01
CA ALA A 309 15.20 -13.86 -6.32
C ALA A 309 14.88 -14.96 -7.33
N LEU A 310 13.81 -15.70 -7.08
CA LEU A 310 13.29 -16.77 -7.92
C LEU A 310 11.81 -16.51 -8.20
N ASN A 311 11.34 -16.78 -9.41
CA ASN A 311 9.92 -16.64 -9.77
C ASN A 311 9.14 -17.97 -9.70
N ARG A 312 9.72 -19.00 -9.08
CA ARG A 312 9.11 -20.32 -8.85
C ARG A 312 9.37 -20.78 -7.43
N GLU A 313 8.61 -21.78 -7.00
CA GLU A 313 8.76 -22.40 -5.69
C GLU A 313 10.18 -22.93 -5.45
N VAL A 314 10.68 -22.73 -4.24
CA VAL A 314 11.95 -23.28 -3.78
C VAL A 314 11.72 -24.65 -3.14
N GLY A 315 12.19 -25.70 -3.83
CA GLY A 315 12.22 -27.08 -3.30
C GLY A 315 13.48 -27.38 -2.49
N GLU A 316 13.52 -28.59 -1.90
CA GLU A 316 14.60 -29.04 -1.01
C GLU A 316 15.97 -29.03 -1.69
N ASP A 317 16.07 -29.56 -2.92
CA ASP A 317 17.36 -29.68 -3.64
C ASP A 317 17.95 -28.30 -3.95
N LEU A 318 17.10 -27.36 -4.38
CA LEU A 318 17.52 -25.96 -4.60
C LEU A 318 17.96 -25.33 -3.26
N ALA A 319 17.19 -25.52 -2.20
CA ALA A 319 17.56 -24.99 -0.88
C ALA A 319 18.92 -25.51 -0.41
N ARG A 320 19.22 -26.81 -0.59
CA ARG A 320 20.53 -27.40 -0.28
C ARG A 320 21.67 -26.74 -1.07
N GLN A 321 21.45 -26.46 -2.34
CA GLN A 321 22.46 -25.80 -3.17
C GLN A 321 22.68 -24.33 -2.76
N LEU A 322 21.58 -23.61 -2.48
CA LEU A 322 21.63 -22.22 -1.99
C LEU A 322 22.42 -22.10 -0.67
N MET A 323 22.35 -23.14 0.19
CA MET A 323 23.11 -23.15 1.44
C MET A 323 24.63 -23.32 1.27
N ASN A 324 25.12 -23.66 0.10
CA ASN A 324 26.58 -23.78 -0.15
C ASN A 324 27.27 -22.42 -0.28
N GLN A 325 26.51 -21.34 -0.48
CA GLN A 325 27.04 -19.98 -0.53
C GLN A 325 26.52 -19.09 0.61
N PHE A 326 27.21 -17.98 0.85
CA PHE A 326 26.68 -16.92 1.69
C PHE A 326 25.75 -16.02 0.87
N MET A 327 24.53 -15.79 1.37
CA MET A 327 23.54 -14.84 0.82
C MET A 327 22.88 -14.06 1.94
N GLU A 328 22.47 -12.84 1.66
CA GLU A 328 21.78 -11.97 2.62
C GLU A 328 20.27 -12.19 2.65
N VAL A 329 19.67 -12.28 1.46
CA VAL A 329 18.22 -12.42 1.28
C VAL A 329 17.91 -13.42 0.18
N LEU A 330 16.90 -14.25 0.41
CA LEU A 330 16.29 -15.16 -0.56
C LEU A 330 14.81 -14.82 -0.71
N MET A 331 14.35 -14.67 -1.95
CA MET A 331 12.96 -14.37 -2.26
C MET A 331 12.39 -15.37 -3.25
N ALA A 332 11.17 -15.83 -3.00
CA ALA A 332 10.41 -16.71 -3.89
C ALA A 332 8.90 -16.58 -3.66
N PRO A 333 8.06 -17.04 -4.61
CA PRO A 333 6.61 -17.07 -4.44
C PRO A 333 6.15 -18.04 -3.34
N SER A 334 6.88 -19.14 -3.15
CA SER A 334 6.60 -20.14 -2.12
C SER A 334 7.83 -21.02 -1.83
N TYR A 335 7.76 -21.76 -0.73
CA TYR A 335 8.78 -22.68 -0.26
C TYR A 335 8.15 -23.98 0.18
N THR A 336 8.75 -25.13 -0.19
CA THR A 336 8.30 -26.39 0.37
C THR A 336 8.69 -26.50 1.86
N PRO A 337 7.95 -27.26 2.68
CA PRO A 337 8.32 -27.47 4.09
C PRO A 337 9.74 -28.04 4.26
N ALA A 338 10.16 -28.93 3.37
CA ALA A 338 11.52 -29.50 3.37
C ALA A 338 12.58 -28.42 3.07
N ALA A 339 12.30 -27.51 2.12
CA ALA A 339 13.19 -26.38 1.82
C ALA A 339 13.36 -25.46 3.04
N LEU A 340 12.27 -25.14 3.74
CA LEU A 340 12.33 -24.30 4.95
C LEU A 340 13.18 -24.95 6.06
N GLN A 341 13.10 -26.28 6.22
CA GLN A 341 13.95 -27.00 7.17
C GLN A 341 15.44 -26.88 6.82
N VAL A 342 15.78 -26.97 5.54
CA VAL A 342 17.16 -26.75 5.06
C VAL A 342 17.61 -25.31 5.30
N LEU A 343 16.77 -24.34 4.96
CA LEU A 343 17.08 -22.90 5.13
C LEU A 343 17.26 -22.53 6.60
N ALA A 344 16.56 -23.19 7.53
CA ALA A 344 16.67 -22.98 8.97
C ALA A 344 18.08 -23.29 9.52
N THR A 345 18.91 -24.06 8.80
CA THR A 345 20.31 -24.32 9.18
C THR A 345 21.19 -23.04 9.16
N LYS A 346 20.77 -21.99 8.44
CA LYS A 346 21.41 -20.68 8.42
C LYS A 346 20.43 -19.58 8.88
N PRO A 347 20.15 -19.48 10.19
CA PRO A 347 19.03 -18.66 10.71
C PRO A 347 19.16 -17.16 10.45
N ASN A 348 20.33 -16.68 10.04
CA ASN A 348 20.56 -15.27 9.74
C ASN A 348 20.16 -14.88 8.31
N VAL A 349 19.97 -15.83 7.41
CA VAL A 349 19.49 -15.56 6.04
C VAL A 349 18.04 -15.10 6.11
N ARG A 350 17.73 -14.01 5.47
CA ARG A 350 16.36 -13.48 5.37
C ARG A 350 15.63 -14.21 4.26
N VAL A 351 14.57 -14.91 4.60
CA VAL A 351 13.74 -15.66 3.66
C VAL A 351 12.41 -14.97 3.54
N LEU A 352 12.11 -14.45 2.34
CA LEU A 352 10.89 -13.72 2.04
C LEU A 352 10.01 -14.52 1.09
N GLU A 353 8.75 -14.70 1.47
CA GLU A 353 7.70 -15.19 0.59
C GLU A 353 6.95 -14.00 0.00
N ILE A 354 6.88 -13.93 -1.33
CA ILE A 354 6.14 -12.88 -2.03
C ILE A 354 5.16 -13.56 -2.98
N LYS A 355 3.90 -13.69 -2.56
CA LYS A 355 2.87 -14.36 -3.36
C LYS A 355 2.65 -13.61 -4.68
N LEU A 356 2.85 -14.30 -5.78
CA LEU A 356 2.50 -13.81 -7.10
C LEU A 356 1.04 -14.16 -7.42
N ASP A 357 0.37 -13.30 -8.17
CA ASP A 357 -0.97 -13.60 -8.67
C ASP A 357 -0.93 -14.89 -9.53
N PRO A 358 -1.91 -15.80 -9.37
CA PRO A 358 -1.99 -17.00 -10.21
C PRO A 358 -1.97 -16.72 -11.70
N MET A 359 -2.48 -15.58 -12.16
CA MET A 359 -2.39 -15.16 -13.58
C MET A 359 -0.94 -14.96 -14.04
N VAL A 360 -0.09 -14.44 -13.18
CA VAL A 360 1.34 -14.26 -13.45
C VAL A 360 2.05 -15.61 -13.54
N LEU A 361 1.70 -16.55 -12.65
CA LEU A 361 2.29 -17.90 -12.64
C LEU A 361 1.88 -18.76 -13.86
N ASN A 362 0.77 -18.43 -14.52
CA ASN A 362 0.21 -19.16 -15.66
C ASN A 362 0.55 -18.52 -17.03
N GLY A 363 1.52 -17.62 -17.09
CA GLY A 363 1.91 -16.96 -18.35
C GLY A 363 0.99 -15.80 -18.74
N GLY A 364 0.30 -15.20 -17.76
CA GLY A 364 -0.42 -13.93 -17.92
C GLY A 364 0.54 -12.78 -18.22
N ASP A 365 0.00 -11.67 -18.69
CA ASP A 365 0.78 -10.45 -18.97
C ASP A 365 1.42 -9.91 -17.68
N LEU A 366 2.68 -10.26 -17.46
CA LEU A 366 3.48 -9.83 -16.30
C LEU A 366 3.62 -8.31 -16.21
N ASP A 367 3.43 -7.61 -17.33
CA ASP A 367 3.58 -6.17 -17.42
C ASP A 367 2.39 -5.43 -16.78
N ALA A 368 1.25 -6.11 -16.64
CA ALA A 368 0.03 -5.54 -16.05
C ALA A 368 -0.09 -5.73 -14.54
N VAL A 369 0.63 -6.69 -13.93
CA VAL A 369 0.37 -7.11 -12.55
C VAL A 369 1.52 -6.80 -11.60
N GLY A 370 1.26 -5.98 -10.60
CA GLY A 370 2.14 -5.77 -9.44
C GLY A 370 3.32 -4.83 -9.65
N ARG A 371 3.45 -4.14 -10.78
CA ARG A 371 4.50 -3.14 -10.98
C ARG A 371 4.03 -1.73 -10.62
N ASN A 372 4.97 -0.89 -10.18
CA ASN A 372 4.70 0.52 -10.00
C ASN A 372 4.38 1.16 -11.35
N GLN A 373 3.36 2.03 -11.38
CA GLN A 373 3.03 2.78 -12.59
C GLN A 373 4.02 3.91 -12.84
N TRP A 374 4.55 4.48 -11.77
CA TRP A 374 5.45 5.62 -11.78
C TRP A 374 6.76 5.32 -11.07
N ASP A 375 7.83 5.87 -11.62
CA ASP A 375 9.16 5.85 -11.04
C ASP A 375 9.53 7.28 -10.55
N PHE A 376 10.05 7.37 -9.33
CA PHE A 376 10.32 8.61 -8.61
C PHE A 376 11.81 8.80 -8.40
N LYS A 377 12.33 9.94 -8.84
CA LYS A 377 13.71 10.32 -8.51
C LYS A 377 13.73 11.66 -7.77
N ARG A 378 14.15 11.63 -6.51
CA ARG A 378 14.35 12.85 -5.73
C ARG A 378 15.48 13.67 -6.30
N ILE A 379 15.25 14.99 -6.48
CA ILE A 379 16.25 15.97 -6.87
C ILE A 379 16.11 17.20 -5.96
N GLY A 380 17.20 17.80 -5.51
CA GLY A 380 17.19 19.02 -4.72
C GLY A 380 15.88 19.28 -3.97
N SER A 381 15.19 20.36 -4.27
CA SER A 381 13.84 20.67 -3.74
C SER A 381 12.69 20.14 -4.61
N GLY A 382 12.96 19.24 -5.55
CA GLY A 382 12.00 18.73 -6.53
C GLY A 382 11.95 17.21 -6.64
N LEU A 383 11.17 16.76 -7.61
CA LEU A 383 10.95 15.37 -7.93
C LEU A 383 10.88 15.21 -9.46
N LEU A 384 11.61 14.26 -10.00
CA LEU A 384 11.35 13.76 -11.36
C LEU A 384 10.38 12.59 -11.25
N LEU A 385 9.36 12.61 -12.09
CA LEU A 385 8.35 11.58 -12.19
C LEU A 385 8.29 11.10 -13.64
N GLN A 386 8.35 9.80 -13.83
CA GLN A 386 8.19 9.16 -15.14
C GLN A 386 7.31 7.93 -15.02
N THR A 387 6.77 7.45 -16.15
CA THR A 387 6.19 6.11 -16.19
C THR A 387 7.31 5.09 -16.05
N SER A 388 7.04 4.01 -15.34
CA SER A 388 7.99 2.90 -15.25
C SER A 388 8.26 2.30 -16.63
N ASP A 389 9.46 1.80 -16.84
CA ASP A 389 9.86 1.16 -18.10
C ASP A 389 9.27 -0.27 -18.19
N HIS A 390 8.15 -0.39 -18.87
CA HIS A 390 7.41 -1.64 -19.03
C HIS A 390 7.23 -2.05 -20.49
N LEU A 391 7.96 -1.42 -21.41
CA LEU A 391 7.77 -1.69 -22.83
C LEU A 391 8.32 -3.08 -23.20
N PRO A 392 7.47 -4.11 -23.38
CA PRO A 392 7.91 -5.40 -23.84
C PRO A 392 8.36 -5.30 -25.30
N ILE A 393 9.50 -5.88 -25.62
CA ILE A 393 9.93 -6.03 -27.01
C ILE A 393 9.70 -7.48 -27.44
N HIS A 394 9.00 -7.63 -28.55
CA HIS A 394 8.73 -8.91 -29.18
C HIS A 394 9.55 -9.07 -30.46
N GLU A 395 9.86 -10.31 -30.83
CA GLU A 395 10.63 -10.64 -32.01
C GLU A 395 10.08 -9.97 -33.29
N ALA A 396 8.75 -9.89 -33.43
CA ALA A 396 8.08 -9.27 -34.58
C ALA A 396 8.39 -7.77 -34.76
N GLN A 397 8.86 -7.09 -33.72
CA GLN A 397 9.24 -5.67 -33.75
C GLN A 397 10.70 -5.45 -34.15
N LEU A 398 11.51 -6.53 -34.14
CA LEU A 398 12.93 -6.46 -34.49
C LEU A 398 13.12 -6.29 -36.01
N LYS A 399 14.03 -5.40 -36.38
CA LYS A 399 14.42 -5.18 -37.75
C LYS A 399 15.91 -5.41 -37.90
N VAL A 400 16.30 -6.35 -38.81
CA VAL A 400 17.69 -6.56 -39.15
C VAL A 400 18.18 -5.39 -40.00
N VAL A 401 19.14 -4.64 -39.46
CA VAL A 401 19.74 -3.48 -40.14
C VAL A 401 21.20 -3.71 -40.54
N THR A 402 21.75 -4.86 -40.20
CA THR A 402 23.12 -5.30 -40.52
C THR A 402 23.15 -6.19 -41.75
N LYS A 403 24.34 -6.34 -42.36
CA LYS A 403 24.51 -7.25 -43.52
C LYS A 403 24.30 -8.72 -43.15
N LEU A 404 24.69 -9.09 -41.94
CA LEU A 404 24.52 -10.45 -41.39
C LEU A 404 23.28 -10.48 -40.53
N ALA A 405 22.35 -11.37 -40.83
CA ALA A 405 21.18 -11.62 -40.02
C ALA A 405 21.54 -12.47 -38.79
N PRO A 406 20.94 -12.19 -37.60
CA PRO A 406 21.13 -13.03 -36.42
C PRO A 406 20.45 -14.40 -36.61
N THR A 407 21.02 -15.41 -35.96
CA THR A 407 20.36 -16.73 -35.87
C THR A 407 19.18 -16.66 -34.89
N PRO A 408 18.22 -17.63 -34.93
CA PRO A 408 17.14 -17.68 -33.94
C PRO A 408 17.61 -17.74 -32.48
N GLU A 409 18.77 -18.35 -32.24
CA GLU A 409 19.38 -18.38 -30.90
C GLU A 409 19.85 -16.99 -30.46
N GLN A 410 20.54 -16.29 -31.36
CA GLN A 410 20.99 -14.92 -31.11
C GLN A 410 19.81 -13.96 -30.90
N ILE A 411 18.69 -14.16 -31.60
CA ILE A 411 17.47 -13.37 -31.36
C ILE A 411 16.93 -13.62 -29.96
N ARG A 412 16.86 -14.85 -29.48
CA ARG A 412 16.47 -15.16 -28.11
C ARG A 412 17.40 -14.53 -27.09
N ASP A 413 18.70 -14.60 -27.32
CA ASP A 413 19.70 -14.00 -26.44
C ASP A 413 19.58 -12.47 -26.45
N LEU A 414 19.34 -11.82 -27.59
CA LEU A 414 19.14 -10.37 -27.68
C LEU A 414 17.89 -9.91 -26.93
N LEU A 415 16.77 -10.64 -27.05
CA LEU A 415 15.54 -10.34 -26.31
C LEU A 415 15.72 -10.53 -24.80
N PHE A 416 16.44 -11.57 -24.39
CA PHE A 416 16.80 -11.77 -22.99
C PHE A 416 17.71 -10.63 -22.48
N ALA A 417 18.76 -10.27 -23.24
CA ALA A 417 19.66 -9.18 -22.88
C ALA A 417 18.93 -7.84 -22.76
N TRP A 418 17.99 -7.56 -23.68
CA TRP A 418 17.18 -6.36 -23.62
C TRP A 418 16.36 -6.31 -22.33
N ARG A 419 15.66 -7.40 -22.00
CA ARG A 419 14.85 -7.50 -20.78
C ARG A 419 15.67 -7.28 -19.51
N VAL A 420 16.87 -7.86 -19.44
CA VAL A 420 17.79 -7.64 -18.32
C VAL A 420 18.29 -6.20 -18.27
N ALA A 421 18.61 -5.60 -19.41
CA ALA A 421 19.16 -4.24 -19.49
C ALA A 421 18.22 -3.19 -18.89
N THR A 422 16.90 -3.41 -18.91
CA THR A 422 15.91 -2.55 -18.26
C THR A 422 16.17 -2.40 -16.75
N TYR A 423 16.76 -3.43 -16.12
CA TYR A 423 17.05 -3.45 -14.68
C TYR A 423 18.52 -3.13 -14.34
N VAL A 424 19.32 -2.75 -15.32
CA VAL A 424 20.71 -2.36 -15.12
C VAL A 424 20.82 -0.83 -15.22
N LYS A 425 21.45 -0.22 -14.24
CA LYS A 425 21.64 1.24 -14.24
C LYS A 425 22.45 1.68 -15.44
N SER A 426 22.01 2.74 -16.11
CA SER A 426 22.67 3.35 -17.26
C SER A 426 24.07 3.93 -16.86
N ASN A 427 25.11 3.82 -17.72
CA ASN A 427 25.05 3.15 -19.03
C ASN A 427 25.25 1.64 -18.87
N ALA A 428 24.33 0.86 -19.40
CA ALA A 428 24.32 -0.59 -19.20
C ALA A 428 24.94 -1.33 -20.39
N ILE A 429 25.73 -2.38 -20.08
CA ILE A 429 26.17 -3.40 -21.06
C ILE A 429 25.77 -4.76 -20.50
N VAL A 430 25.07 -5.54 -21.32
CA VAL A 430 24.63 -6.90 -20.97
C VAL A 430 25.27 -7.86 -21.98
N SER A 431 26.08 -8.79 -21.50
CA SER A 431 26.64 -9.88 -22.29
C SER A 431 25.85 -11.15 -22.05
N VAL A 432 25.48 -11.85 -23.11
CA VAL A 432 24.64 -13.05 -23.04
C VAL A 432 25.29 -14.19 -23.81
N SER A 433 25.22 -15.39 -23.26
CA SER A 433 25.55 -16.63 -23.94
C SER A 433 24.61 -17.72 -23.44
N TYR A 434 23.88 -18.36 -24.36
CA TYR A 434 22.93 -19.44 -24.03
C TYR A 434 21.89 -19.09 -22.94
N THR A 435 21.26 -17.91 -23.07
CA THR A 435 20.21 -17.44 -22.16
C THR A 435 20.66 -17.27 -20.69
N HIS A 436 21.92 -16.92 -20.45
CA HIS A 436 22.40 -16.44 -19.15
C HIS A 436 23.35 -15.28 -19.30
N LEU A 437 23.41 -14.44 -18.28
CA LEU A 437 24.17 -13.21 -18.26
C LEU A 437 25.62 -13.48 -17.88
N THR A 438 26.58 -12.88 -18.60
CA THR A 438 27.96 -12.69 -18.12
C THR A 438 28.21 -11.19 -18.05
N LEU A 439 28.23 -10.63 -16.84
CA LEU A 439 28.66 -9.25 -16.62
C LEU A 439 30.01 -9.29 -15.92
N PRO A 440 31.06 -8.66 -16.47
CA PRO A 440 32.13 -8.18 -15.64
C PRO A 440 31.59 -7.01 -14.82
N THR A 441 31.45 -7.18 -13.51
CA THR A 441 31.18 -6.11 -12.58
C THR A 441 32.43 -5.27 -12.40
N ASN A 442 32.86 -4.54 -13.43
CA ASN A 442 33.83 -3.46 -13.26
C ASN A 442 33.03 -2.21 -12.87
N ARG A 443 32.97 -1.96 -11.57
CA ARG A 443 32.76 -0.62 -11.05
C ARG A 443 34.10 0.09 -11.20
N GLU A 444 34.28 0.80 -12.29
CA GLU A 444 35.26 1.90 -12.27
C GLU A 444 34.60 3.04 -11.48
N VAL A 445 35.23 3.39 -10.38
CA VAL A 445 34.88 4.51 -9.49
C VAL A 445 35.15 5.83 -10.19
#